data_54d25ab59df470f8a0519c57fe860087
#
_entry.id   54d25ab59df470f8a0519c57fe860087
#
_cell.length_a   1.000
_cell.length_b   1.000
_cell.length_c   1.000
_cell.angle_alpha   90.00
_cell.angle_beta   90.00
_cell.angle_gamma   90.00
#
_symmetry.space_group_name_H-M   'P 1'
#
loop_
_entity.id
_entity.type
_entity.pdbx_description
1 polymer ?
#
loop_
_entity_poly.entity_id
_entity_poly.type
_entity_poly.pdbx_seq_one_letter_code
_entity_poly.pdbx_strand_id
1 'polypeptide(L)'
;MQSRHIVARLSCAAFFAGAPFVQLNAQTGSAAAAALRHGIRLDDVESAAVERGEVIVRVLPTQDQRDVAVFGVVRLAVTRDAYLRRVQDFRNWLHTPTRTGFGLFSDPAVAADVENVVVSRDDAKDLRNCRAGDCTTKLPATEMLRVQSEVDFSARDVQSRVTAIARLRMLQYVGEYRDHGNASMPVYDDRPSMRASDAFAAVLAQSAYLNQAAPAVSAYFRTFPRGRPAGISDVLYWSEDAVARLRPILSISHAVVYTPPEVAGTTVVASKQIYANHYFEAALEVMSVSDRDVSGEPAATYVVIERRFRFDNLPKGGILNIRGRAVNGLRDQMRDDMQREKSAAERLGTR
;
A
#
# COMPACT_ATOMS: atom_id res chain seq x y z
N MET A 1 5.10 -29.48 85.74
CA MET A 1 6.23 -28.58 85.44
C MET A 1 6.01 -28.06 84.05
N GLN A 2 5.56 -26.79 83.96
CA GLN A 2 5.19 -26.08 82.73
C GLN A 2 6.37 -25.25 82.29
N SER A 3 6.81 -25.41 81.07
CA SER A 3 7.74 -24.49 80.41
C SER A 3 7.01 -23.74 79.33
N ARG A 4 6.89 -22.42 79.50
CA ARG A 4 6.34 -21.46 78.56
C ARG A 4 7.41 -21.06 77.55
N HIS A 5 7.16 -21.31 76.28
CA HIS A 5 7.95 -20.72 75.22
C HIS A 5 7.26 -19.43 74.71
N ILE A 6 7.98 -18.34 74.91
CA ILE A 6 7.65 -16.98 74.33
C ILE A 6 8.08 -16.95 72.88
N VAL A 7 7.12 -16.79 72.00
CA VAL A 7 7.38 -16.56 70.57
C VAL A 7 7.35 -15.04 70.32
N ALA A 8 8.52 -14.48 70.07
CA ALA A 8 8.65 -13.09 69.61
C ALA A 8 8.21 -12.95 68.15
N ARG A 9 7.19 -12.11 67.89
CA ARG A 9 6.78 -11.71 66.53
C ARG A 9 7.68 -10.57 66.04
N LEU A 10 8.54 -10.84 65.06
CA LEU A 10 9.22 -9.81 64.27
C LEU A 10 8.26 -9.35 63.19
N SER A 11 7.82 -8.09 63.26
CA SER A 11 7.10 -7.39 62.18
C SER A 11 8.12 -6.82 61.23
N CYS A 12 8.27 -7.44 60.06
CA CYS A 12 8.97 -6.84 58.94
C CYS A 12 8.04 -5.84 58.23
N ALA A 13 8.26 -4.55 58.46
CA ALA A 13 7.67 -3.49 57.64
C ALA A 13 8.40 -3.44 56.28
N ALA A 14 7.77 -3.94 55.25
CA ALA A 14 8.26 -3.78 53.89
C ALA A 14 7.93 -2.38 53.39
N PHE A 15 8.96 -1.53 53.30
CA PHE A 15 8.89 -0.27 52.57
C PHE A 15 8.79 -0.58 51.07
N PHE A 16 7.60 -0.52 50.50
CA PHE A 16 7.42 -0.38 49.05
C PHE A 16 7.82 1.03 48.65
N ALA A 17 9.05 1.19 48.17
CA ALA A 17 9.45 2.36 47.40
C ALA A 17 8.66 2.35 46.09
N GLY A 18 7.59 3.14 46.03
CA GLY A 18 6.83 3.41 44.82
C GLY A 18 7.75 4.08 43.81
N ALA A 19 8.26 3.33 42.84
CA ALA A 19 8.80 3.92 41.66
C ALA A 19 7.68 4.76 41.00
N PRO A 20 7.94 6.01 40.59
CA PRO A 20 6.94 6.76 39.85
C PRO A 20 6.70 6.00 38.55
N PHE A 21 5.51 5.42 38.39
CA PHE A 21 5.00 5.08 37.09
C PHE A 21 4.92 6.40 36.32
N VAL A 22 5.92 6.67 35.48
CA VAL A 22 5.78 7.61 34.40
C VAL A 22 4.67 7.06 33.53
N GLN A 23 3.44 7.54 33.78
CA GLN A 23 2.38 7.40 32.80
C GLN A 23 2.90 8.08 31.53
N LEU A 24 3.39 7.30 30.56
CA LEU A 24 3.43 7.70 29.19
C LEU A 24 1.96 7.95 28.79
N ASN A 25 1.46 9.14 29.07
CA ASN A 25 0.31 9.69 28.38
C ASN A 25 0.77 9.79 26.94
N ALA A 26 0.62 8.70 26.20
CA ALA A 26 0.73 8.71 24.76
C ALA A 26 -0.34 9.70 24.29
N GLN A 27 0.09 10.94 23.99
CA GLN A 27 -0.73 11.89 23.24
C GLN A 27 -1.09 11.19 21.95
N THR A 28 -2.29 10.60 21.89
CA THR A 28 -2.77 9.80 20.77
C THR A 28 -2.78 10.60 19.47
N GLY A 29 -2.77 11.92 19.56
CA GLY A 29 -2.79 12.89 18.48
C GLY A 29 -1.45 13.59 18.21
N SER A 30 -0.31 12.91 18.26
CA SER A 30 1.00 13.48 17.88
C SER A 30 1.60 12.79 16.65
N ALA A 31 2.54 13.47 15.98
CA ALA A 31 3.31 12.90 14.88
C ALA A 31 4.00 11.59 15.28
N ALA A 32 4.60 11.57 16.47
CA ALA A 32 5.28 10.39 17.00
C ALA A 32 4.30 9.21 17.21
N ALA A 33 3.11 9.47 17.76
CA ALA A 33 2.09 8.43 17.96
C ALA A 33 1.53 7.92 16.61
N ALA A 34 1.32 8.81 15.63
CA ALA A 34 0.87 8.42 14.31
C ALA A 34 1.89 7.51 13.61
N ALA A 35 3.18 7.85 13.64
CA ALA A 35 4.27 7.04 13.07
C ALA A 35 4.47 5.73 13.83
N LEU A 36 4.33 5.73 15.17
CA LEU A 36 4.52 4.53 15.98
C LEU A 36 3.51 3.43 15.67
N ARG A 37 2.27 3.78 15.27
CA ARG A 37 1.28 2.80 14.80
C ARG A 37 1.76 2.03 13.55
N HIS A 38 2.64 2.64 12.76
CA HIS A 38 3.32 1.97 11.64
C HIS A 38 4.63 1.27 12.06
N GLY A 39 4.92 1.17 13.36
CA GLY A 39 6.17 0.59 13.87
C GLY A 39 7.39 1.51 13.71
N ILE A 40 7.18 2.80 13.42
CA ILE A 40 8.25 3.77 13.15
C ILE A 40 8.38 4.72 14.33
N ARG A 41 9.59 4.83 14.89
CA ARG A 41 9.92 5.84 15.90
C ARG A 41 10.51 7.06 15.18
N LEU A 42 9.89 8.21 15.37
CA LEU A 42 10.47 9.51 15.03
C LEU A 42 11.34 9.96 16.20
N ASP A 43 12.50 10.54 15.91
CA ASP A 43 13.26 11.26 16.92
C ASP A 43 12.64 12.66 17.20
N ASP A 44 13.18 13.39 18.16
CA ASP A 44 12.64 14.69 18.58
C ASP A 44 12.75 15.73 17.45
N VAL A 45 13.81 15.67 16.65
CA VAL A 45 14.04 16.59 15.52
C VAL A 45 13.01 16.34 14.41
N GLU A 46 12.79 15.10 14.07
CA GLU A 46 11.80 14.70 13.07
C GLU A 46 10.37 14.99 13.54
N SER A 47 10.07 14.68 14.81
CA SER A 47 8.78 14.99 15.40
C SER A 47 8.50 16.49 15.35
N ALA A 48 9.47 17.33 15.75
CA ALA A 48 9.36 18.77 15.66
C ALA A 48 9.23 19.28 14.22
N ALA A 49 9.90 18.64 13.25
CA ALA A 49 9.78 18.99 11.83
C ALA A 49 8.38 18.69 11.30
N VAL A 50 7.80 17.50 11.63
CA VAL A 50 6.42 17.17 11.27
C VAL A 50 5.42 18.14 11.89
N GLU A 51 5.63 18.53 13.16
CA GLU A 51 4.75 19.53 13.83
C GLU A 51 4.80 20.91 13.15
N ARG A 52 5.91 21.27 12.52
CA ARG A 52 6.00 22.46 11.65
C ARG A 52 5.39 22.26 10.27
N GLY A 53 4.89 21.06 9.97
CA GLY A 53 4.28 20.71 8.68
C GLY A 53 5.30 20.26 7.61
N GLU A 54 6.52 19.90 8.01
CA GLU A 54 7.52 19.33 7.10
C GLU A 54 7.19 17.87 6.79
N VAL A 55 7.49 17.45 5.56
CA VAL A 55 7.34 16.04 5.13
C VAL A 55 8.60 15.26 5.50
N ILE A 56 8.46 14.26 6.33
CA ILE A 56 9.54 13.31 6.65
C ILE A 56 9.34 12.03 5.85
N VAL A 57 10.38 11.56 5.15
CA VAL A 57 10.35 10.31 4.38
C VAL A 57 11.58 9.47 4.71
N ARG A 58 11.37 8.17 4.95
CA ARG A 58 12.40 7.19 5.25
C ARG A 58 12.28 5.96 4.35
N VAL A 59 13.41 5.34 4.06
CA VAL A 59 13.47 3.97 3.54
C VAL A 59 13.46 3.03 4.74
N LEU A 60 12.59 2.03 4.72
CA LEU A 60 12.47 1.05 5.78
C LEU A 60 13.34 -0.19 5.48
N PRO A 61 13.85 -0.86 6.51
CA PRO A 61 14.53 -2.15 6.34
C PRO A 61 13.54 -3.20 5.81
N THR A 62 14.04 -4.10 4.98
CA THR A 62 13.28 -5.21 4.41
C THR A 62 14.02 -6.53 4.60
N GLN A 63 13.29 -7.63 4.72
CA GLN A 63 13.85 -8.97 4.93
C GLN A 63 14.39 -9.58 3.63
N ASP A 64 13.71 -9.36 2.51
CA ASP A 64 14.11 -9.85 1.18
C ASP A 64 14.74 -8.70 0.38
N GLN A 65 15.78 -9.01 -0.40
CA GLN A 65 16.47 -8.02 -1.26
C GLN A 65 15.58 -7.47 -2.38
N ARG A 66 14.57 -8.23 -2.79
CA ARG A 66 13.58 -7.79 -3.79
C ARG A 66 12.57 -6.82 -3.21
N ASP A 67 12.49 -6.72 -1.89
CA ASP A 67 11.57 -5.82 -1.23
C ASP A 67 12.15 -4.42 -1.10
N VAL A 68 11.32 -3.42 -1.34
CA VAL A 68 11.59 -2.01 -1.03
C VAL A 68 10.41 -1.50 -0.22
N ALA A 69 10.70 -0.83 0.89
CA ALA A 69 9.69 -0.21 1.71
C ALA A 69 10.06 1.25 1.98
N VAL A 70 9.09 2.14 1.83
CA VAL A 70 9.22 3.57 2.11
C VAL A 70 8.09 4.02 3.01
N PHE A 71 8.40 4.94 3.88
CA PHE A 71 7.50 5.52 4.86
C PHE A 71 7.54 7.04 4.75
N GLY A 72 6.40 7.68 4.87
CA GLY A 72 6.31 9.12 4.93
C GLY A 72 5.28 9.57 5.97
N VAL A 73 5.53 10.71 6.61
CA VAL A 73 4.62 11.34 7.56
C VAL A 73 4.60 12.85 7.36
N VAL A 74 3.41 13.43 7.51
CA VAL A 74 3.19 14.89 7.43
C VAL A 74 2.00 15.30 8.30
N ARG A 75 2.08 16.50 8.86
CA ARG A 75 0.95 17.21 9.47
C ARG A 75 0.34 18.17 8.44
N LEU A 76 -0.97 18.09 8.28
CA LEU A 76 -1.78 18.96 7.42
C LEU A 76 -2.58 19.95 8.26
N ALA A 77 -2.65 21.22 7.85
CA ALA A 77 -3.45 22.25 8.50
C ALA A 77 -4.93 22.21 8.04
N VAL A 78 -5.53 21.01 8.08
CA VAL A 78 -6.94 20.77 7.73
C VAL A 78 -7.55 19.75 8.66
N THR A 79 -8.88 19.70 8.76
CA THR A 79 -9.57 18.65 9.51
C THR A 79 -9.46 17.30 8.81
N ARG A 80 -9.47 16.20 9.58
CA ARG A 80 -9.50 14.84 9.04
C ARG A 80 -10.63 14.64 8.05
N ASP A 81 -11.83 15.09 8.38
CA ASP A 81 -13.00 14.88 7.52
C ASP A 81 -12.87 15.64 6.18
N ALA A 82 -12.30 16.86 6.18
CA ALA A 82 -12.01 17.57 4.93
C ALA A 82 -10.99 16.82 4.06
N TYR A 83 -9.94 16.27 4.69
CA TYR A 83 -8.95 15.48 3.98
C TYR A 83 -9.54 14.15 3.47
N LEU A 84 -10.34 13.44 4.29
CA LEU A 84 -10.97 12.18 3.90
C LEU A 84 -11.95 12.34 2.75
N ARG A 85 -12.73 13.41 2.69
CA ARG A 85 -13.59 13.68 1.51
C ARG A 85 -12.78 13.76 0.22
N ARG A 86 -11.57 14.34 0.26
CA ARG A 86 -10.67 14.40 -0.89
C ARG A 86 -10.14 13.02 -1.28
N VAL A 87 -9.73 12.21 -0.29
CA VAL A 87 -9.19 10.85 -0.54
C VAL A 87 -10.27 9.89 -1.00
N GLN A 88 -11.50 10.04 -0.51
CA GLN A 88 -12.65 9.22 -0.93
C GLN A 88 -13.12 9.53 -2.36
N ASP A 89 -12.77 10.68 -2.89
CA ASP A 89 -12.84 10.93 -4.33
C ASP A 89 -11.66 10.21 -5.02
N PHE A 90 -11.79 8.91 -5.17
CA PHE A 90 -10.74 8.05 -5.76
C PHE A 90 -10.27 8.56 -7.12
N ARG A 91 -11.13 9.19 -7.92
CA ARG A 91 -10.75 9.74 -9.23
C ARG A 91 -9.71 10.84 -9.08
N ASN A 92 -9.92 11.76 -8.13
CA ASN A 92 -8.96 12.83 -7.85
C ASN A 92 -7.73 12.32 -7.10
N TRP A 93 -7.90 11.38 -6.17
CA TRP A 93 -6.79 10.81 -5.42
C TRP A 93 -5.84 9.99 -6.29
N LEU A 94 -6.38 9.23 -7.26
CA LEU A 94 -5.57 8.46 -8.21
C LEU A 94 -4.82 9.33 -9.23
N HIS A 95 -5.18 10.60 -9.37
CA HIS A 95 -4.53 11.49 -10.34
C HIS A 95 -3.17 11.96 -9.84
N THR A 96 -2.08 11.39 -10.36
CA THR A 96 -0.70 11.77 -10.05
C THR A 96 0.07 12.08 -11.34
N PRO A 97 1.14 12.90 -11.31
CA PRO A 97 1.90 13.25 -12.51
C PRO A 97 2.53 12.06 -13.25
N THR A 98 2.81 10.97 -12.54
CA THR A 98 3.39 9.75 -13.13
C THR A 98 2.32 8.81 -13.66
N ARG A 99 1.04 9.02 -13.31
CA ARG A 99 -0.06 8.18 -13.74
C ARG A 99 -0.65 8.65 -15.06
N THR A 100 -0.38 7.90 -16.10
CA THR A 100 -0.80 8.21 -17.48
C THR A 100 -2.24 7.78 -17.77
N GLY A 101 -2.74 6.81 -17.00
CA GLY A 101 -4.11 6.32 -17.10
C GLY A 101 -4.60 5.70 -15.80
N PHE A 102 -5.91 5.77 -15.54
CA PHE A 102 -6.58 5.04 -14.48
C PHE A 102 -8.08 4.92 -14.73
N GLY A 103 -8.71 3.94 -14.10
CA GLY A 103 -10.16 3.76 -14.11
C GLY A 103 -10.63 2.92 -12.94
N LEU A 104 -11.88 3.14 -12.52
CA LEU A 104 -12.55 2.35 -11.50
C LEU A 104 -13.37 1.25 -12.17
N PHE A 105 -13.39 0.07 -11.57
CA PHE A 105 -14.27 -1.00 -12.02
C PHE A 105 -15.63 -0.91 -11.34
N SER A 106 -16.68 -0.88 -12.16
CA SER A 106 -18.08 -1.02 -11.71
C SER A 106 -18.34 -2.42 -11.15
N ASP A 107 -19.43 -2.60 -10.45
CA ASP A 107 -19.90 -3.91 -9.98
C ASP A 107 -21.30 -4.21 -10.55
N PRO A 108 -21.41 -5.12 -11.53
CA PRO A 108 -20.36 -5.84 -12.26
C PRO A 108 -19.51 -4.92 -13.16
N ALA A 109 -18.27 -5.35 -13.47
CA ALA A 109 -17.37 -4.61 -14.34
C ALA A 109 -17.88 -4.59 -15.79
N VAL A 110 -17.80 -3.41 -16.44
CA VAL A 110 -18.30 -3.18 -17.79
C VAL A 110 -17.22 -2.64 -18.74
N ALA A 111 -17.44 -2.73 -20.05
CA ALA A 111 -16.48 -2.33 -21.06
C ALA A 111 -16.00 -0.87 -20.93
N ALA A 112 -16.87 0.03 -20.46
CA ALA A 112 -16.53 1.43 -20.23
C ALA A 112 -15.46 1.61 -19.14
N ASP A 113 -15.35 0.69 -18.18
CA ASP A 113 -14.36 0.77 -17.09
C ASP A 113 -12.91 0.69 -17.61
N VAL A 114 -12.70 0.09 -18.76
CA VAL A 114 -11.37 -0.19 -19.35
C VAL A 114 -11.19 0.45 -20.73
N GLU A 115 -12.08 1.34 -21.18
CA GLU A 115 -12.04 1.93 -22.52
C GLU A 115 -10.75 2.70 -22.81
N ASN A 116 -10.13 3.27 -21.77
CA ASN A 116 -8.90 4.04 -21.86
C ASN A 116 -7.61 3.20 -21.67
N VAL A 117 -7.72 1.90 -21.42
CA VAL A 117 -6.55 1.01 -21.34
C VAL A 117 -5.97 0.83 -22.74
N VAL A 118 -4.66 1.03 -22.87
CA VAL A 118 -3.93 0.79 -24.13
C VAL A 118 -2.67 0.01 -23.82
N VAL A 119 -2.52 -1.19 -24.38
CA VAL A 119 -1.26 -1.94 -24.30
C VAL A 119 -0.20 -1.24 -25.13
N SER A 120 1.01 -1.07 -24.58
CA SER A 120 2.10 -0.43 -25.30
C SER A 120 2.43 -1.18 -26.59
N ARG A 121 2.95 -0.46 -27.60
CA ARG A 121 3.33 -1.08 -28.87
C ARG A 121 4.43 -2.12 -28.69
N ASP A 122 5.34 -1.88 -27.76
CA ASP A 122 6.46 -2.79 -27.50
C ASP A 122 5.97 -4.06 -26.80
N ASP A 123 5.07 -3.94 -25.82
CA ASP A 123 4.47 -5.12 -25.16
C ASP A 123 3.63 -5.93 -26.16
N ALA A 124 2.84 -5.26 -26.99
CA ALA A 124 2.06 -5.96 -28.02
C ALA A 124 2.94 -6.76 -29.00
N LYS A 125 4.12 -6.25 -29.34
CA LYS A 125 5.08 -6.99 -30.20
C LYS A 125 5.74 -8.13 -29.46
N ASP A 126 6.15 -7.91 -28.21
CA ASP A 126 6.90 -8.89 -27.43
C ASP A 126 6.05 -10.12 -27.10
N LEU A 127 4.74 -9.95 -26.91
CA LEU A 127 3.79 -11.06 -26.65
C LEU A 127 3.81 -12.13 -27.72
N ARG A 128 4.19 -11.81 -28.98
CA ARG A 128 4.36 -12.78 -30.05
C ARG A 128 5.31 -13.91 -29.68
N ASN A 129 6.37 -13.62 -28.96
CA ASN A 129 7.46 -14.55 -28.65
C ASN A 129 7.48 -14.97 -27.18
N CYS A 130 6.52 -14.51 -26.37
CA CYS A 130 6.44 -14.87 -24.96
C CYS A 130 6.25 -16.37 -24.77
N ARG A 131 6.96 -16.92 -23.81
CA ARG A 131 6.82 -18.32 -23.36
C ARG A 131 7.11 -18.39 -21.87
N ALA A 132 6.68 -19.45 -21.24
CA ALA A 132 6.98 -19.70 -19.84
C ALA A 132 8.50 -19.65 -19.59
N GLY A 133 8.91 -18.88 -18.61
CA GLY A 133 10.30 -18.62 -18.25
C GLY A 133 11.01 -17.53 -19.07
N ASP A 134 10.39 -17.02 -20.14
CA ASP A 134 11.01 -16.02 -21.02
C ASP A 134 9.94 -15.09 -21.64
N CYS A 135 9.45 -14.15 -20.84
CA CYS A 135 8.54 -13.12 -21.30
C CYS A 135 8.86 -11.80 -20.59
N THR A 136 8.66 -10.67 -21.28
CA THR A 136 8.85 -9.34 -20.68
C THR A 136 7.60 -8.89 -19.93
N THR A 137 6.44 -9.43 -20.29
CA THR A 137 5.15 -9.13 -19.65
C THR A 137 4.81 -10.25 -18.66
N LYS A 138 4.41 -9.86 -17.45
CA LYS A 138 4.02 -10.80 -16.39
C LYS A 138 2.64 -11.37 -16.68
N LEU A 139 2.62 -12.63 -17.10
CA LEU A 139 1.40 -13.37 -17.44
C LEU A 139 1.52 -14.84 -17.03
N PRO A 140 0.40 -15.53 -16.77
CA PRO A 140 0.35 -16.99 -16.75
C PRO A 140 0.70 -17.57 -18.12
N ALA A 141 1.33 -18.75 -18.14
CA ALA A 141 1.67 -19.43 -19.38
C ALA A 141 0.44 -19.67 -20.29
N THR A 142 -0.71 -19.96 -19.68
CA THR A 142 -1.98 -20.14 -20.40
C THR A 142 -2.43 -18.86 -21.11
N GLU A 143 -2.22 -17.69 -20.53
CA GLU A 143 -2.57 -16.41 -21.15
C GLU A 143 -1.59 -16.05 -22.28
N MET A 144 -0.30 -16.38 -22.14
CA MET A 144 0.68 -16.21 -23.22
C MET A 144 0.25 -17.01 -24.47
N LEU A 145 -0.08 -18.29 -24.30
CA LEU A 145 -0.56 -19.14 -25.39
C LEU A 145 -1.88 -18.64 -25.98
N ARG A 146 -2.79 -18.19 -25.12
CA ARG A 146 -4.08 -17.67 -25.56
C ARG A 146 -3.92 -16.44 -26.45
N VAL A 147 -3.15 -15.43 -26.01
CA VAL A 147 -2.89 -14.22 -26.81
C VAL A 147 -2.24 -14.60 -28.16
N GLN A 148 -1.31 -15.58 -28.18
CA GLN A 148 -0.67 -16.03 -29.40
C GLN A 148 -1.61 -16.76 -30.35
N SER A 149 -2.63 -17.44 -29.85
CA SER A 149 -3.62 -18.13 -30.68
C SER A 149 -4.71 -17.20 -31.20
N GLU A 150 -5.03 -16.13 -30.51
CA GLU A 150 -6.13 -15.21 -30.83
C GLU A 150 -5.67 -13.99 -31.65
N VAL A 151 -4.36 -13.65 -31.63
CA VAL A 151 -3.83 -12.47 -32.32
C VAL A 151 -3.09 -12.82 -33.60
N ASP A 152 -3.50 -12.22 -34.71
CA ASP A 152 -2.68 -12.18 -35.91
C ASP A 152 -1.57 -11.13 -35.76
N PHE A 153 -0.38 -11.58 -35.37
CA PHE A 153 0.79 -10.70 -35.19
C PHE A 153 1.40 -10.17 -36.48
N SER A 154 0.92 -10.59 -37.65
CA SER A 154 1.31 -10.02 -38.94
C SER A 154 0.46 -8.80 -39.33
N ALA A 155 -0.67 -8.60 -38.65
CA ALA A 155 -1.59 -7.51 -38.93
C ALA A 155 -0.98 -6.15 -38.58
N ARG A 156 -1.31 -5.12 -39.35
CA ARG A 156 -0.84 -3.73 -39.10
C ARG A 156 -1.40 -3.15 -37.80
N ASP A 157 -2.56 -3.63 -37.34
CA ASP A 157 -3.30 -3.20 -36.17
C ASP A 157 -3.06 -4.11 -34.94
N VAL A 158 -1.94 -4.83 -34.88
CA VAL A 158 -1.62 -5.79 -33.79
C VAL A 158 -1.77 -5.20 -32.40
N GLN A 159 -1.36 -3.95 -32.19
CA GLN A 159 -1.51 -3.25 -30.89
C GLN A 159 -2.99 -3.14 -30.48
N SER A 160 -3.86 -2.76 -31.41
CA SER A 160 -5.30 -2.63 -31.14
C SER A 160 -5.94 -3.99 -30.82
N ARG A 161 -5.53 -5.07 -31.49
CA ARG A 161 -5.99 -6.45 -31.23
C ARG A 161 -5.58 -6.93 -29.86
N VAL A 162 -4.29 -6.76 -29.51
CA VAL A 162 -3.79 -7.10 -28.17
C VAL A 162 -4.49 -6.27 -27.10
N THR A 163 -4.70 -4.97 -27.34
CA THR A 163 -5.43 -4.09 -26.41
C THR A 163 -6.87 -4.57 -26.19
N ALA A 164 -7.58 -4.99 -27.24
CA ALA A 164 -8.95 -5.50 -27.10
C ALA A 164 -9.00 -6.78 -26.24
N ILE A 165 -8.07 -7.71 -26.43
CA ILE A 165 -7.95 -8.93 -25.61
C ILE A 165 -7.61 -8.56 -24.17
N ALA A 166 -6.64 -7.67 -23.95
CA ALA A 166 -6.25 -7.25 -22.60
C ALA A 166 -7.44 -6.62 -21.84
N ARG A 167 -8.22 -5.75 -22.48
CA ARG A 167 -9.45 -5.17 -21.90
C ARG A 167 -10.45 -6.24 -21.48
N LEU A 168 -10.74 -7.18 -22.35
CA LEU A 168 -11.65 -8.29 -22.05
C LEU A 168 -11.15 -9.13 -20.87
N ARG A 169 -9.85 -9.46 -20.85
CA ARG A 169 -9.24 -10.23 -19.75
C ARG A 169 -9.24 -9.49 -18.43
N MET A 170 -9.05 -8.18 -18.43
CA MET A 170 -9.15 -7.35 -17.22
C MET A 170 -10.54 -7.43 -16.60
N LEU A 171 -11.60 -7.35 -17.42
CA LEU A 171 -12.99 -7.46 -16.94
C LEU A 171 -13.27 -8.83 -16.36
N GLN A 172 -12.86 -9.90 -17.05
CA GLN A 172 -13.02 -11.28 -16.58
C GLN A 172 -12.25 -11.50 -15.28
N TYR A 173 -11.00 -11.08 -15.22
CA TYR A 173 -10.16 -11.22 -14.03
C TYR A 173 -10.73 -10.50 -12.81
N VAL A 174 -11.25 -9.30 -12.97
CA VAL A 174 -11.89 -8.55 -11.88
C VAL A 174 -13.14 -9.27 -11.37
N GLY A 175 -13.95 -9.87 -12.26
CA GLY A 175 -15.07 -10.73 -11.87
C GLY A 175 -14.59 -11.96 -11.09
N GLU A 176 -13.61 -12.70 -11.62
CA GLU A 176 -13.01 -13.87 -10.96
C GLU A 176 -12.41 -13.51 -9.59
N TYR A 177 -11.78 -12.33 -9.47
CA TYR A 177 -11.24 -11.87 -8.20
C TYR A 177 -12.33 -11.53 -7.18
N ARG A 178 -13.45 -10.93 -7.60
CA ARG A 178 -14.59 -10.69 -6.72
C ARG A 178 -15.18 -11.99 -6.19
N ASP A 179 -15.29 -13.01 -7.03
CA ASP A 179 -15.88 -14.30 -6.68
C ASP A 179 -14.96 -15.19 -5.85
N HIS A 180 -13.67 -15.21 -6.19
CA HIS A 180 -12.70 -16.18 -5.66
C HIS A 180 -11.54 -15.57 -4.88
N GLY A 181 -11.41 -14.24 -4.90
CA GLY A 181 -10.39 -13.51 -4.14
C GLY A 181 -8.97 -13.90 -4.49
N ASN A 182 -8.16 -14.15 -3.47
CA ASN A 182 -6.74 -14.48 -3.64
C ASN A 182 -6.48 -15.76 -4.44
N ALA A 183 -7.45 -16.66 -4.54
CA ALA A 183 -7.33 -17.88 -5.32
C ALA A 183 -7.23 -17.61 -6.83
N SER A 184 -7.83 -16.50 -7.31
CA SER A 184 -7.76 -16.08 -8.72
C SER A 184 -6.55 -15.17 -9.03
N MET A 185 -5.75 -14.77 -8.03
CA MET A 185 -4.55 -14.01 -8.31
C MET A 185 -3.58 -14.82 -9.19
N PRO A 186 -2.94 -14.19 -10.18
CA PRO A 186 -2.20 -14.91 -11.21
C PRO A 186 -0.99 -15.67 -10.64
N VAL A 187 -0.65 -16.76 -11.30
CA VAL A 187 0.69 -17.31 -11.30
C VAL A 187 1.42 -16.68 -12.47
N TYR A 188 2.45 -15.90 -12.19
CA TYR A 188 3.30 -15.31 -13.21
C TYR A 188 4.30 -16.36 -13.67
N ASP A 189 4.37 -16.58 -14.98
CA ASP A 189 5.28 -17.55 -15.63
C ASP A 189 6.26 -16.86 -16.59
N ASP A 190 6.40 -15.53 -16.51
CA ASP A 190 7.35 -14.75 -17.30
C ASP A 190 8.82 -15.09 -16.99
N ARG A 191 9.07 -15.57 -15.78
CA ARG A 191 10.32 -16.07 -15.22
C ARG A 191 10.04 -17.41 -14.50
N PRO A 192 10.88 -17.91 -13.59
CA PRO A 192 10.45 -19.02 -12.72
C PRO A 192 9.09 -18.68 -12.08
N SER A 193 8.18 -19.64 -12.19
CA SER A 193 6.77 -19.47 -11.75
C SER A 193 6.65 -18.92 -10.34
N MET A 194 5.83 -17.89 -10.16
CA MET A 194 5.61 -17.24 -8.90
C MET A 194 4.12 -16.87 -8.73
N ARG A 195 3.55 -17.27 -7.60
CA ARG A 195 2.15 -16.96 -7.27
C ARG A 195 2.05 -15.56 -6.66
N ALA A 196 1.30 -14.66 -7.28
CA ALA A 196 1.14 -13.28 -6.81
C ALA A 196 0.51 -13.19 -5.40
N SER A 197 -0.39 -14.13 -5.04
CA SER A 197 -0.96 -14.19 -3.69
C SER A 197 0.09 -14.49 -2.61
N ASP A 198 1.10 -15.33 -2.89
CA ASP A 198 2.16 -15.66 -1.94
C ASP A 198 3.12 -14.48 -1.76
N ALA A 199 3.46 -13.81 -2.87
CA ALA A 199 4.25 -12.58 -2.84
C ALA A 199 3.54 -11.49 -2.02
N PHE A 200 2.23 -11.31 -2.23
CA PHE A 200 1.44 -10.35 -1.46
C PHE A 200 1.37 -10.73 0.03
N ALA A 201 1.17 -11.99 0.37
CA ALA A 201 1.14 -12.45 1.76
C ALA A 201 2.45 -12.13 2.49
N ALA A 202 3.60 -12.29 1.82
CA ALA A 202 4.90 -11.94 2.38
C ALA A 202 5.08 -10.42 2.58
N VAL A 203 4.57 -9.59 1.69
CA VAL A 203 4.58 -8.13 1.83
C VAL A 203 3.65 -7.68 2.96
N LEU A 204 2.43 -8.23 3.02
CA LEU A 204 1.44 -7.93 4.06
C LEU A 204 1.95 -8.29 5.46
N ALA A 205 2.67 -9.40 5.60
CA ALA A 205 3.24 -9.85 6.87
C ALA A 205 4.22 -8.81 7.47
N GLN A 206 4.84 -7.98 6.65
CA GLN A 206 5.78 -6.95 7.09
C GLN A 206 5.12 -5.61 7.46
N SER A 207 3.82 -5.42 7.23
CA SER A 207 3.11 -4.19 7.60
C SER A 207 2.71 -4.23 9.08
N ALA A 208 3.43 -3.49 9.93
CA ALA A 208 3.11 -3.38 11.35
C ALA A 208 1.72 -2.79 11.56
N TYR A 209 1.37 -1.76 10.80
CA TYR A 209 0.07 -1.10 10.92
C TYR A 209 -1.10 -2.06 10.68
N LEU A 210 -1.11 -2.76 9.54
CA LEU A 210 -2.22 -3.66 9.21
C LEU A 210 -2.29 -4.87 10.14
N ASN A 211 -1.16 -5.31 10.69
CA ASN A 211 -1.16 -6.49 11.55
C ASN A 211 -1.48 -6.16 13.02
N GLN A 212 -1.25 -4.91 13.48
CA GLN A 212 -1.40 -4.52 14.89
C GLN A 212 -2.50 -3.47 15.10
N ALA A 213 -2.57 -2.44 14.27
CA ALA A 213 -3.50 -1.33 14.42
C ALA A 213 -4.80 -1.47 13.61
N ALA A 214 -4.77 -2.21 12.50
CA ALA A 214 -5.95 -2.47 11.67
C ALA A 214 -6.04 -3.96 11.26
N PRO A 215 -6.04 -4.91 12.22
CA PRO A 215 -5.99 -6.35 11.94
C PRO A 215 -7.19 -6.84 11.12
N ALA A 216 -8.35 -6.18 11.21
CA ALA A 216 -9.52 -6.48 10.40
C ALA A 216 -9.26 -6.30 8.89
N VAL A 217 -8.53 -5.24 8.49
CA VAL A 217 -8.13 -5.01 7.08
C VAL A 217 -7.12 -6.07 6.64
N SER A 218 -6.14 -6.40 7.51
CA SER A 218 -5.16 -7.46 7.24
C SER A 218 -5.85 -8.81 6.99
N ALA A 219 -6.81 -9.18 7.86
CA ALA A 219 -7.58 -10.40 7.72
C ALA A 219 -8.42 -10.39 6.43
N TYR A 220 -9.09 -9.28 6.13
CA TYR A 220 -9.89 -9.14 4.93
C TYR A 220 -9.06 -9.29 3.65
N PHE A 221 -7.88 -8.67 3.56
CA PHE A 221 -6.99 -8.86 2.42
C PHE A 221 -6.48 -10.30 2.25
N ARG A 222 -6.39 -11.07 3.35
CA ARG A 222 -6.01 -12.50 3.29
C ARG A 222 -7.16 -13.39 2.85
N THR A 223 -8.40 -13.05 3.21
CA THR A 223 -9.56 -13.93 3.05
C THR A 223 -10.57 -13.45 2.03
N PHE A 224 -10.32 -12.28 1.40
CA PHE A 224 -11.24 -11.70 0.40
C PHE A 224 -11.76 -12.77 -0.57
N PRO A 225 -13.05 -12.78 -0.87
CA PRO A 225 -14.10 -11.82 -0.50
C PRO A 225 -14.75 -12.09 0.86
N ARG A 226 -14.33 -13.12 1.57
CA ARG A 226 -14.89 -13.51 2.88
C ARG A 226 -14.38 -12.59 4.00
N GLY A 227 -15.15 -12.54 5.12
CA GLY A 227 -14.70 -11.83 6.32
C GLY A 227 -14.70 -10.30 6.16
N ARG A 228 -15.61 -9.75 5.35
CA ARG A 228 -15.74 -8.30 5.15
C ARG A 228 -16.11 -7.62 6.47
N PRO A 229 -15.28 -6.71 7.02
CA PRO A 229 -15.60 -5.97 8.23
C PRO A 229 -16.79 -5.02 8.01
N ALA A 230 -17.59 -4.83 9.06
CA ALA A 230 -18.64 -3.82 9.02
C ALA A 230 -18.05 -2.42 8.83
N GLY A 231 -18.67 -1.60 7.98
CA GLY A 231 -18.23 -0.24 7.71
C GLY A 231 -17.01 -0.10 6.78
N ILE A 232 -16.46 -1.22 6.26
CA ILE A 232 -15.45 -1.15 5.21
C ILE A 232 -16.10 -0.79 3.87
N SER A 233 -15.48 0.12 3.14
CA SER A 233 -15.77 0.31 1.71
C SER A 233 -14.55 -0.15 0.92
N ASP A 234 -14.79 -0.78 -0.23
CA ASP A 234 -13.75 -1.25 -1.12
C ASP A 234 -14.03 -0.87 -2.57
N VAL A 235 -12.97 -0.76 -3.34
CA VAL A 235 -13.03 -0.43 -4.76
C VAL A 235 -11.91 -1.17 -5.50
N LEU A 236 -12.22 -1.66 -6.69
CA LEU A 236 -11.24 -2.16 -7.63
C LEU A 236 -10.94 -1.08 -8.67
N TYR A 237 -9.67 -0.91 -8.98
CA TYR A 237 -9.23 0.07 -9.96
C TYR A 237 -8.03 -0.43 -10.75
N TRP A 238 -7.83 0.11 -11.93
CA TRP A 238 -6.60 -0.04 -12.68
C TRP A 238 -5.86 1.29 -12.77
N SER A 239 -4.55 1.21 -12.88
CA SER A 239 -3.70 2.37 -13.16
C SER A 239 -2.60 2.00 -14.14
N GLU A 240 -2.18 2.99 -14.93
CA GLU A 240 -0.98 2.93 -15.73
C GLU A 240 -0.02 4.01 -15.23
N ASP A 241 1.16 3.58 -14.79
CA ASP A 241 2.17 4.48 -14.25
C ASP A 241 3.40 4.50 -15.17
N ALA A 242 3.81 5.71 -15.59
CA ALA A 242 5.02 5.94 -16.37
C ALA A 242 6.18 6.30 -15.43
N VAL A 243 7.17 5.43 -15.37
CA VAL A 243 8.41 5.68 -14.63
C VAL A 243 9.55 5.85 -15.64
N ALA A 244 10.34 6.92 -15.48
CA ALA A 244 11.42 7.23 -16.42
C ALA A 244 12.33 6.02 -16.67
N ARG A 245 12.56 5.69 -17.95
CA ARG A 245 13.38 4.57 -18.43
C ARG A 245 12.81 3.16 -18.16
N LEU A 246 11.60 3.05 -17.65
CA LEU A 246 10.88 1.78 -17.53
C LEU A 246 9.75 1.74 -18.55
N ARG A 247 9.26 0.53 -18.85
CA ARG A 247 8.02 0.36 -19.59
C ARG A 247 6.85 0.84 -18.73
N PRO A 248 5.75 1.33 -19.33
CA PRO A 248 4.54 1.67 -18.59
C PRO A 248 4.06 0.48 -17.76
N ILE A 249 3.68 0.73 -16.53
CA ILE A 249 3.25 -0.30 -15.58
C ILE A 249 1.74 -0.26 -15.47
N LEU A 250 1.06 -1.20 -16.10
CA LEU A 250 -0.37 -1.41 -15.92
C LEU A 250 -0.59 -2.31 -14.70
N SER A 251 -1.33 -1.79 -13.72
CA SER A 251 -1.67 -2.50 -12.49
C SER A 251 -3.17 -2.57 -12.28
N ILE A 252 -3.63 -3.63 -11.60
CA ILE A 252 -4.98 -3.72 -11.04
C ILE A 252 -4.83 -3.84 -9.53
N SER A 253 -5.61 -3.05 -8.79
CA SER A 253 -5.53 -2.95 -7.33
C SER A 253 -6.90 -3.00 -6.67
N HIS A 254 -6.92 -3.53 -5.45
CA HIS A 254 -8.05 -3.53 -4.55
C HIS A 254 -7.75 -2.58 -3.40
N ALA A 255 -8.47 -1.46 -3.33
CA ALA A 255 -8.36 -0.49 -2.24
C ALA A 255 -9.52 -0.60 -1.28
N VAL A 256 -9.25 -0.31 -0.01
CA VAL A 256 -10.25 -0.28 1.06
C VAL A 256 -10.12 1.02 1.84
N VAL A 257 -11.26 1.52 2.34
CA VAL A 257 -11.34 2.59 3.34
C VAL A 257 -12.05 2.03 4.55
N TYR A 258 -11.42 2.17 5.71
CA TYR A 258 -11.93 1.61 6.96
C TYR A 258 -11.54 2.49 8.15
N THR A 259 -12.45 2.65 9.09
CA THR A 259 -12.20 3.31 10.39
C THR A 259 -12.18 2.24 11.47
N PRO A 260 -10.97 1.79 11.91
CA PRO A 260 -10.86 0.75 12.92
C PRO A 260 -11.45 1.21 14.25
N PRO A 261 -12.35 0.45 14.87
CA PRO A 261 -12.88 0.80 16.19
C PRO A 261 -11.80 0.77 17.29
N GLU A 262 -10.73 0.02 17.05
CA GLU A 262 -9.59 -0.11 17.96
C GLU A 262 -8.70 1.14 18.00
N VAL A 263 -8.79 2.01 16.99
CA VAL A 263 -7.97 3.23 16.87
C VAL A 263 -8.87 4.44 16.65
N ALA A 264 -9.34 5.01 17.78
CA ALA A 264 -10.22 6.18 17.74
C ALA A 264 -9.59 7.34 16.94
N GLY A 265 -10.43 8.07 16.21
CA GLY A 265 -10.00 9.24 15.44
C GLY A 265 -9.07 8.93 14.27
N THR A 266 -8.99 7.67 13.83
CA THR A 266 -8.12 7.28 12.72
C THR A 266 -8.91 6.53 11.64
N THR A 267 -8.66 6.89 10.39
CA THR A 267 -9.16 6.16 9.22
C THR A 267 -7.97 5.61 8.45
N VAL A 268 -8.06 4.37 8.00
CA VAL A 268 -7.06 3.73 7.14
C VAL A 268 -7.59 3.62 5.71
N VAL A 269 -6.71 3.93 4.76
CA VAL A 269 -6.88 3.59 3.34
C VAL A 269 -5.75 2.65 2.99
N ALA A 270 -6.09 1.45 2.54
CA ALA A 270 -5.09 0.48 2.15
C ALA A 270 -5.36 -0.01 0.73
N SER A 271 -4.30 -0.22 -0.05
CA SER A 271 -4.38 -0.71 -1.42
C SER A 271 -3.47 -1.91 -1.61
N LYS A 272 -4.05 -2.99 -2.12
CA LYS A 272 -3.41 -4.25 -2.47
C LYS A 272 -3.35 -4.38 -3.97
N GLN A 273 -2.15 -4.48 -4.54
CA GLN A 273 -1.98 -4.81 -5.96
C GLN A 273 -2.32 -6.28 -6.18
N ILE A 274 -3.23 -6.56 -7.10
CA ILE A 274 -3.66 -7.92 -7.45
C ILE A 274 -3.13 -8.37 -8.82
N TYR A 275 -2.64 -7.44 -9.62
CA TYR A 275 -1.96 -7.69 -10.89
C TYR A 275 -1.00 -6.54 -11.22
N ALA A 276 0.13 -6.85 -11.85
CA ALA A 276 0.98 -5.89 -12.57
C ALA A 276 1.59 -6.57 -13.81
N ASN A 277 1.69 -5.83 -14.91
CA ASN A 277 2.27 -6.36 -16.14
C ASN A 277 3.81 -6.36 -16.16
N HIS A 278 4.47 -5.57 -15.29
CA HIS A 278 5.92 -5.43 -15.22
C HIS A 278 6.42 -5.26 -13.80
N TYR A 279 7.66 -5.65 -13.55
CA TYR A 279 8.53 -5.35 -12.40
C TYR A 279 8.05 -5.77 -11.03
N PHE A 280 6.75 -5.72 -10.72
CA PHE A 280 6.24 -5.99 -9.39
C PHE A 280 5.60 -7.36 -9.27
N GLU A 281 6.01 -8.12 -8.26
CA GLU A 281 5.32 -9.35 -7.83
C GLU A 281 4.15 -9.03 -6.90
N ALA A 282 4.31 -7.99 -6.07
CA ALA A 282 3.28 -7.50 -5.17
C ALA A 282 3.56 -6.04 -4.77
N ALA A 283 2.50 -5.30 -4.46
CA ALA A 283 2.59 -4.01 -3.79
C ALA A 283 1.47 -3.85 -2.76
N LEU A 284 1.79 -3.13 -1.69
CA LEU A 284 0.90 -2.73 -0.63
C LEU A 284 1.15 -1.25 -0.31
N GLU A 285 0.10 -0.44 -0.34
CA GLU A 285 0.11 0.91 0.21
C GLU A 285 -0.84 0.97 1.40
N VAL A 286 -0.40 1.59 2.48
CA VAL A 286 -1.21 1.82 3.68
C VAL A 286 -1.09 3.28 4.06
N MET A 287 -2.20 3.99 4.05
CA MET A 287 -2.29 5.36 4.54
C MET A 287 -3.16 5.38 5.79
N SER A 288 -2.66 5.94 6.89
CA SER A 288 -3.46 6.27 8.06
C SER A 288 -3.64 7.78 8.16
N VAL A 289 -4.88 8.18 8.42
CA VAL A 289 -5.32 9.57 8.56
C VAL A 289 -5.87 9.72 9.96
N SER A 290 -5.21 10.50 10.82
CA SER A 290 -5.60 10.65 12.21
C SER A 290 -5.69 12.11 12.64
N ASP A 291 -6.64 12.42 13.55
CA ASP A 291 -6.77 13.74 14.12
C ASP A 291 -5.54 14.10 14.97
N ARG A 292 -5.19 15.39 14.95
CA ARG A 292 -4.37 15.99 15.97
C ARG A 292 -5.29 16.35 17.15
N ASP A 293 -5.18 15.56 18.21
CA ASP A 293 -5.99 15.76 19.42
C ASP A 293 -5.19 16.59 20.45
N VAL A 294 -5.19 17.91 20.26
CA VAL A 294 -4.61 18.86 21.22
C VAL A 294 -5.64 19.96 21.50
N SER A 295 -6.19 19.95 22.71
CA SER A 295 -7.16 20.95 23.15
C SER A 295 -6.63 22.37 22.99
N GLY A 296 -7.43 23.25 22.35
CA GLY A 296 -7.11 24.64 22.13
C GLY A 296 -6.22 24.96 20.94
N GLU A 297 -5.73 23.95 20.22
CA GLU A 297 -4.93 24.13 19.01
C GLU A 297 -5.82 24.08 17.75
N PRO A 298 -5.41 24.75 16.66
CA PRO A 298 -6.10 24.64 15.38
C PRO A 298 -6.20 23.19 14.90
N ALA A 299 -7.32 22.85 14.25
CA ALA A 299 -7.53 21.52 13.68
C ALA A 299 -6.38 21.16 12.75
N ALA A 300 -5.83 19.97 12.93
CA ALA A 300 -4.80 19.42 12.08
C ALA A 300 -4.94 17.92 11.98
N THR A 301 -4.37 17.37 10.93
CA THR A 301 -4.45 15.94 10.59
C THR A 301 -3.06 15.40 10.32
N TYR A 302 -2.72 14.27 10.92
CA TYR A 302 -1.53 13.53 10.55
C TYR A 302 -1.87 12.52 9.45
N VAL A 303 -1.10 12.56 8.38
CA VAL A 303 -1.14 11.58 7.30
C VAL A 303 0.17 10.80 7.32
N VAL A 304 0.06 9.50 7.48
CA VAL A 304 1.19 8.57 7.40
C VAL A 304 0.96 7.63 6.24
N ILE A 305 1.96 7.46 5.39
CA ILE A 305 1.91 6.55 4.25
C ILE A 305 3.07 5.57 4.35
N GLU A 306 2.76 4.29 4.20
CA GLU A 306 3.72 3.21 4.07
C GLU A 306 3.47 2.54 2.72
N ARG A 307 4.51 2.46 1.87
CA ARG A 307 4.49 1.72 0.60
C ARG A 307 5.49 0.59 0.65
N ARG A 308 5.06 -0.61 0.32
CA ARG A 308 5.87 -1.81 0.22
C ARG A 308 5.73 -2.42 -1.15
N PHE A 309 6.86 -2.71 -1.78
CA PHE A 309 6.93 -3.31 -3.10
C PHE A 309 7.81 -4.54 -3.05
N ARG A 310 7.37 -5.62 -3.69
CA ARG A 310 8.21 -6.76 -4.04
C ARG A 310 8.43 -6.75 -5.54
N PHE A 311 9.69 -6.66 -5.92
CA PHE A 311 10.10 -6.67 -7.32
C PHE A 311 10.42 -8.09 -7.78
N ASP A 312 10.24 -8.37 -9.06
CA ASP A 312 10.63 -9.64 -9.68
C ASP A 312 12.16 -9.79 -9.75
N ASN A 313 12.87 -8.69 -9.97
CA ASN A 313 14.33 -8.67 -10.01
C ASN A 313 14.88 -7.30 -9.60
N LEU A 314 15.64 -7.26 -8.52
CA LEU A 314 16.39 -6.07 -8.09
C LEU A 314 17.85 -6.46 -7.81
N PRO A 315 18.72 -6.57 -8.83
CA PRO A 315 20.10 -6.95 -8.62
C PRO A 315 20.81 -5.93 -7.73
N LYS A 316 21.54 -6.46 -6.73
CA LYS A 316 22.46 -5.70 -5.90
C LYS A 316 23.83 -5.65 -6.56
N GLY A 317 24.44 -4.47 -6.55
CA GLY A 317 25.80 -4.29 -7.02
C GLY A 317 25.91 -4.10 -8.53
N GLY A 318 27.15 -4.09 -9.02
CA GLY A 318 27.49 -3.73 -10.39
C GLY A 318 27.47 -2.22 -10.64
N ILE A 319 27.97 -1.81 -11.81
CA ILE A 319 28.15 -0.39 -12.19
C ILE A 319 26.83 0.40 -12.16
N LEU A 320 25.70 -0.28 -12.32
CA LEU A 320 24.39 0.38 -12.43
C LEU A 320 23.62 0.51 -11.10
N ASN A 321 23.97 -0.23 -10.04
CA ASN A 321 23.28 -0.24 -8.75
C ASN A 321 21.73 -0.06 -8.87
N ILE A 322 21.08 -0.96 -9.60
CA ILE A 322 19.64 -0.86 -9.94
C ILE A 322 18.78 -0.75 -8.68
N ARG A 323 19.09 -1.56 -7.63
CA ARG A 323 18.38 -1.50 -6.37
C ARG A 323 18.48 -0.12 -5.70
N GLY A 324 19.67 0.46 -5.63
CA GLY A 324 19.86 1.79 -5.04
C GLY A 324 19.06 2.88 -5.77
N ARG A 325 18.99 2.79 -7.10
CA ARG A 325 18.18 3.72 -7.91
C ARG A 325 16.68 3.55 -7.67
N ALA A 326 16.20 2.30 -7.60
CA ALA A 326 14.79 2.02 -7.31
C ALA A 326 14.41 2.55 -5.91
N VAL A 327 15.21 2.27 -4.90
CA VAL A 327 15.00 2.74 -3.52
C VAL A 327 14.97 4.27 -3.45
N ASN A 328 15.97 4.95 -4.04
CA ASN A 328 16.01 6.41 -4.05
C ASN A 328 14.84 7.00 -4.84
N GLY A 329 14.52 6.43 -6.00
CA GLY A 329 13.39 6.89 -6.81
C GLY A 329 12.05 6.80 -6.06
N LEU A 330 11.79 5.68 -5.38
CA LEU A 330 10.56 5.50 -4.59
C LEU A 330 10.51 6.44 -3.37
N ARG A 331 11.66 6.67 -2.71
CA ARG A 331 11.75 7.63 -1.61
C ARG A 331 11.46 9.07 -2.08
N ASP A 332 12.07 9.48 -3.17
CA ASP A 332 11.93 10.83 -3.71
C ASP A 332 10.51 11.04 -4.25
N GLN A 333 9.94 10.04 -4.95
CA GLN A 333 8.55 10.05 -5.36
C GLN A 333 7.58 10.16 -4.18
N MET A 334 7.79 9.42 -3.09
CA MET A 334 6.98 9.53 -1.87
C MET A 334 6.99 10.96 -1.33
N ARG A 335 8.18 11.60 -1.28
CA ARG A 335 8.31 12.98 -0.80
C ARG A 335 7.53 13.95 -1.68
N ASP A 336 7.69 13.84 -2.99
CA ASP A 336 7.00 14.70 -3.95
C ASP A 336 5.48 14.51 -3.92
N ASP A 337 5.02 13.25 -3.80
CA ASP A 337 3.59 12.93 -3.66
C ASP A 337 3.00 13.57 -2.41
N MET A 338 3.67 13.41 -1.26
CA MET A 338 3.19 13.96 0.01
C MET A 338 3.22 15.50 0.04
N GLN A 339 4.23 16.13 -0.58
CA GLN A 339 4.29 17.60 -0.68
C GLN A 339 3.18 18.16 -1.57
N ARG A 340 2.89 17.49 -2.70
CA ARG A 340 1.76 17.87 -3.57
C ARG A 340 0.43 17.69 -2.85
N GLU A 341 0.25 16.57 -2.17
CA GLU A 341 -0.97 16.26 -1.44
C GLU A 341 -1.20 17.26 -0.29
N LYS A 342 -0.16 17.60 0.48
CA LYS A 342 -0.19 18.66 1.48
C LYS A 342 -0.66 19.97 0.86
N SER A 343 0.01 20.42 -0.20
CA SER A 343 -0.33 21.68 -0.87
C SER A 343 -1.75 21.72 -1.42
N ALA A 344 -2.24 20.58 -1.92
CA ALA A 344 -3.60 20.47 -2.43
C ALA A 344 -4.65 20.47 -1.32
N ALA A 345 -4.39 19.77 -0.21
CA ALA A 345 -5.30 19.70 0.94
C ALA A 345 -5.43 21.07 1.66
N GLU A 346 -4.31 21.74 1.89
CA GLU A 346 -4.30 23.02 2.59
C GLU A 346 -4.99 24.16 1.82
N ARG A 347 -4.98 24.11 0.48
CA ARG A 347 -5.80 25.02 -0.35
C ARG A 347 -7.32 24.86 -0.17
N LEU A 348 -7.79 23.70 0.32
CA LEU A 348 -9.21 23.49 0.64
C LEU A 348 -9.60 24.11 1.98
N GLY A 349 -8.68 24.19 2.93
CA GLY A 349 -8.91 24.80 4.25
C GLY A 349 -8.93 26.33 4.24
N THR A 350 -8.52 26.97 3.14
CA THR A 350 -8.52 28.42 2.97
C THR A 350 -9.76 28.95 2.23
N ARG A 351 -10.68 28.10 1.84
CA ARG A 351 -11.98 28.42 1.22
C ARG A 351 -13.11 28.16 2.20
#